data_b3c933d29b08990d01c9589cfb20c325
#
_entry.id   b3c933d29b08990d01c9589cfb20c325
#
_cell.length_a   1.000
_cell.length_b   1.000
_cell.length_c   1.000
_cell.angle_alpha   90.00
_cell.angle_beta   90.00
_cell.angle_gamma   90.00
#
_symmetry.space_group_name_H-M   'P 1'
#
loop_
_entity.id
_entity.type
_entity.pdbx_description
1 polymer ?
#
loop_
_entity_poly.entity_id
_entity_poly.type
_entity_poly.pdbx_seq_one_letter_code
_entity_poly.pdbx_strand_id
1 'polypeptide(L)'
;RDTESQKPLNPLLFNLPIKDSQRPQIQELFLFYPHKNNTLMHSEFVSLKKVNDSTYHTPIMNSSGKMGLGLRMFDRQDLSYSRNGIYKAKVDINGKTIVRYEFDQLNYSDSEKLFVNVDYPTYKQKKNKIQKLFFQNHKPLTFMKSLTDEGLFNIELGKSYQVRVVIEDFSGNASYIEMYIEGTKKEIPNKKLEGKLIEPSLDYTLTLNDKEVFFPKKTFFENAI
;
A
#
# COMPACT_ATOMS: atom_id res chain seq x y z
N ARG A 1 13.76 0.28 21.17
CA ARG A 1 14.88 0.82 20.38
C ARG A 1 16.09 -0.08 20.61
N ASP A 2 16.70 -0.52 19.52
CA ASP A 2 17.98 -1.22 19.58
C ASP A 2 19.09 -0.25 20.01
N THR A 3 19.90 -0.63 20.99
CA THR A 3 20.93 0.24 21.58
C THR A 3 22.13 0.45 20.66
N GLU A 4 22.45 -0.53 19.81
CA GLU A 4 23.58 -0.45 18.89
C GLU A 4 23.23 0.29 17.61
N SER A 5 22.17 -0.15 16.90
CA SER A 5 21.76 0.45 15.63
C SER A 5 20.88 1.67 15.80
N GLN A 6 20.40 1.96 17.01
CA GLN A 6 19.47 3.07 17.34
C GLN A 6 18.13 2.99 16.62
N LYS A 7 17.77 1.83 16.01
CA LYS A 7 16.55 1.64 15.24
C LYS A 7 15.33 1.46 16.13
N PRO A 8 14.17 2.03 15.78
CA PRO A 8 12.90 1.68 16.40
C PRO A 8 12.57 0.21 16.12
N LEU A 9 12.32 -0.55 17.17
CA LEU A 9 11.88 -1.94 17.11
C LEU A 9 10.41 -2.05 17.50
N ASN A 10 9.74 -3.08 17.01
CA ASN A 10 8.41 -3.42 17.48
C ASN A 10 8.50 -3.83 18.97
N PRO A 11 7.82 -3.14 19.89
CA PRO A 11 7.92 -3.46 21.32
C PRO A 11 7.40 -4.85 21.67
N LEU A 12 6.52 -5.44 20.88
CA LEU A 12 6.00 -6.79 21.10
C LEU A 12 7.07 -7.87 20.96
N LEU A 13 8.19 -7.58 20.30
CA LEU A 13 9.35 -8.49 20.24
C LEU A 13 10.01 -8.76 21.62
N PHE A 14 9.69 -7.97 22.64
CA PHE A 14 10.27 -8.07 23.99
C PHE A 14 9.40 -8.87 24.97
N ASN A 15 8.63 -9.83 24.49
CA ASN A 15 7.78 -10.72 25.29
C ASN A 15 6.86 -9.98 26.29
N LEU A 16 6.29 -8.88 25.86
CA LEU A 16 5.29 -8.17 26.64
C LEU A 16 4.07 -9.06 26.86
N PRO A 17 3.50 -9.15 28.09
CA PRO A 17 2.37 -10.03 28.39
C PRO A 17 1.05 -9.45 27.87
N ILE A 18 0.99 -9.17 26.57
CA ILE A 18 -0.19 -8.66 25.90
C ILE A 18 -0.93 -9.84 25.28
N LYS A 19 -2.17 -10.05 25.74
CA LYS A 19 -3.07 -11.03 25.13
C LYS A 19 -3.78 -10.39 23.94
N ASP A 20 -3.82 -11.15 22.84
CA ASP A 20 -4.53 -10.73 21.65
C ASP A 20 -5.11 -11.94 20.91
N SER A 21 -6.43 -11.98 20.84
CA SER A 21 -7.20 -12.97 20.11
C SER A 21 -7.99 -12.36 18.95
N GLN A 22 -7.88 -11.05 18.79
CA GLN A 22 -8.59 -10.33 17.72
C GLN A 22 -7.81 -10.44 16.41
N ARG A 23 -8.54 -10.59 15.32
CA ARG A 23 -7.95 -10.60 13.99
C ARG A 23 -7.92 -9.20 13.40
N PRO A 24 -6.90 -8.86 12.60
CA PRO A 24 -6.89 -7.62 11.85
C PRO A 24 -8.15 -7.48 11.01
N GLN A 25 -8.71 -6.27 10.99
CA GLN A 25 -9.92 -5.96 10.25
C GLN A 25 -9.57 -5.29 8.92
N ILE A 26 -10.08 -5.86 7.82
CA ILE A 26 -9.97 -5.30 6.49
C ILE A 26 -11.27 -4.55 6.19
N GLN A 27 -11.16 -3.25 5.94
CA GLN A 27 -12.30 -2.38 5.71
C GLN A 27 -12.57 -2.14 4.22
N GLU A 28 -11.50 -1.88 3.46
CA GLU A 28 -11.61 -1.53 2.04
C GLU A 28 -10.43 -2.11 1.26
N LEU A 29 -10.71 -2.52 0.03
CA LEU A 29 -9.71 -2.93 -0.97
C LEU A 29 -9.77 -1.99 -2.15
N PHE A 30 -8.59 -1.64 -2.66
CA PHE A 30 -8.43 -0.83 -3.87
C PHE A 30 -7.47 -1.51 -4.84
N LEU A 31 -7.79 -1.42 -6.12
CA LEU A 31 -6.88 -1.70 -7.21
C LEU A 31 -6.25 -0.38 -7.67
N PHE A 32 -4.95 -0.40 -7.89
CA PHE A 32 -4.19 0.73 -8.40
C PHE A 32 -3.64 0.40 -9.77
N TYR A 33 -3.85 1.26 -10.74
CA TYR A 33 -3.38 1.13 -12.11
C TYR A 33 -2.35 2.22 -12.39
N PRO A 34 -1.06 1.84 -12.64
CA PRO A 34 -0.04 2.81 -12.99
C PRO A 34 -0.40 3.53 -14.29
N HIS A 35 -0.22 4.84 -14.32
CA HIS A 35 -0.29 5.59 -15.57
C HIS A 35 0.97 5.39 -16.42
N LYS A 36 0.84 5.56 -17.74
CA LYS A 36 1.98 5.46 -18.67
C LYS A 36 3.13 6.41 -18.31
N ASN A 37 2.85 7.51 -17.64
CA ASN A 37 3.84 8.51 -17.21
C ASN A 37 4.24 8.39 -15.73
N ASN A 38 3.93 7.27 -15.07
CA ASN A 38 4.33 6.89 -13.70
C ASN A 38 3.98 7.86 -12.56
N THR A 39 3.29 8.96 -12.80
CA THR A 39 3.08 10.01 -11.82
C THR A 39 1.76 9.95 -11.09
N LEU A 40 0.69 9.51 -11.72
CA LEU A 40 -0.58 9.29 -11.05
C LEU A 40 -1.11 7.89 -11.31
N MET A 41 -1.65 7.30 -10.27
CA MET A 41 -2.31 6.01 -10.37
C MET A 41 -3.82 6.22 -10.33
N HIS A 42 -4.54 5.60 -11.27
CA HIS A 42 -5.97 5.45 -11.13
C HIS A 42 -6.23 4.39 -10.05
N SER A 43 -7.11 4.69 -9.10
CA SER A 43 -7.52 3.74 -8.08
C SER A 43 -9.00 3.42 -8.19
N GLU A 44 -9.35 2.16 -7.98
CA GLU A 44 -10.71 1.65 -8.05
C GLU A 44 -11.03 0.89 -6.77
N PHE A 45 -12.16 1.25 -6.14
CA PHE A 45 -12.68 0.54 -4.98
C PHE A 45 -13.22 -0.82 -5.39
N VAL A 46 -12.92 -1.84 -4.60
CA VAL A 46 -13.43 -3.21 -4.76
C VAL A 46 -14.26 -3.59 -3.56
N SER A 47 -15.49 -3.99 -3.80
CA SER A 47 -16.38 -4.46 -2.73
C SER A 47 -15.85 -5.76 -2.10
N LEU A 48 -15.90 -5.83 -0.78
CA LEU A 48 -15.54 -7.02 -0.01
C LEU A 48 -16.78 -7.61 0.63
N LYS A 49 -16.97 -8.92 0.48
CA LYS A 49 -17.99 -9.69 1.19
C LYS A 49 -17.30 -10.55 2.26
N LYS A 50 -17.61 -10.31 3.52
CA LYS A 50 -17.13 -11.16 4.62
C LYS A 50 -17.83 -12.52 4.53
N VAL A 51 -17.06 -13.59 4.43
CA VAL A 51 -17.57 -14.98 4.29
C VAL A 51 -17.59 -15.68 5.64
N ASN A 52 -16.57 -15.43 6.45
CA ASN A 52 -16.46 -15.91 7.84
C ASN A 52 -15.62 -14.90 8.65
N ASP A 53 -15.27 -15.25 9.88
CA ASP A 53 -14.57 -14.33 10.77
C ASP A 53 -13.19 -13.88 10.31
N SER A 54 -12.56 -14.64 9.41
CA SER A 54 -11.21 -14.35 8.93
C SER A 54 -11.15 -14.05 7.44
N THR A 55 -12.18 -14.39 6.64
CA THR A 55 -12.06 -14.43 5.18
C THR A 55 -13.05 -13.49 4.50
N TYR A 56 -12.53 -12.75 3.54
CA TYR A 56 -13.26 -11.86 2.66
C TYR A 56 -13.10 -12.32 1.21
N HIS A 57 -14.17 -12.26 0.44
CA HIS A 57 -14.15 -12.49 -1.01
C HIS A 57 -14.51 -11.22 -1.77
N THR A 58 -13.99 -11.10 -2.98
CA THR A 58 -14.42 -10.11 -3.96
C THR A 58 -15.37 -10.76 -4.97
N PRO A 59 -16.18 -9.99 -5.72
CA PRO A 59 -16.71 -10.47 -6.99
C PRO A 59 -15.57 -10.90 -7.90
N ILE A 60 -15.86 -11.71 -8.91
CA ILE A 60 -14.91 -11.99 -10.01
C ILE A 60 -14.63 -10.65 -10.72
N MET A 61 -13.36 -10.32 -10.84
CA MET A 61 -12.93 -9.04 -11.39
C MET A 61 -12.46 -9.20 -12.83
N ASN A 62 -12.84 -8.27 -13.68
CA ASN A 62 -12.31 -8.16 -15.04
C ASN A 62 -11.25 -7.07 -15.07
N SER A 63 -10.04 -7.38 -15.54
CA SER A 63 -8.95 -6.42 -15.62
C SER A 63 -7.92 -6.76 -16.68
N SER A 64 -7.01 -5.83 -16.98
CA SER A 64 -5.86 -6.03 -17.84
C SER A 64 -4.73 -5.07 -17.50
N GLY A 65 -3.51 -5.46 -17.86
CA GLY A 65 -2.32 -4.65 -17.66
C GLY A 65 -1.78 -4.68 -16.24
N LYS A 66 -0.85 -3.77 -15.96
CA LYS A 66 -0.12 -3.69 -14.70
C LYS A 66 -0.99 -3.07 -13.60
N MET A 67 -1.00 -3.68 -12.42
CA MET A 67 -1.80 -3.22 -11.29
C MET A 67 -1.15 -3.55 -9.95
N GLY A 68 -1.57 -2.86 -8.90
CA GLY A 68 -1.20 -3.09 -7.51
C GLY A 68 -2.40 -3.08 -6.59
N LEU A 69 -2.21 -3.48 -5.33
CA LEU A 69 -3.25 -3.52 -4.32
C LEU A 69 -3.02 -2.46 -3.24
N GLY A 70 -4.10 -1.94 -2.69
CA GLY A 70 -4.08 -1.12 -1.48
C GLY A 70 -5.21 -1.48 -0.55
N LEU A 71 -4.94 -1.43 0.75
CA LEU A 71 -5.89 -1.81 1.79
C LEU A 71 -6.09 -0.69 2.81
N ARG A 72 -7.33 -0.48 3.18
CA ARG A 72 -7.67 0.17 4.44
C ARG A 72 -7.92 -0.90 5.47
N MET A 73 -7.09 -0.95 6.50
CA MET A 73 -7.09 -2.00 7.51
C MET A 73 -6.56 -1.46 8.83
N PHE A 74 -6.88 -2.15 9.90
CA PHE A 74 -6.32 -1.90 11.23
C PHE A 74 -6.40 -3.18 12.06
N ASP A 75 -5.66 -3.18 13.14
CA ASP A 75 -5.68 -4.21 14.16
C ASP A 75 -6.14 -3.65 15.51
N ARG A 76 -6.57 -4.50 16.42
CA ARG A 76 -6.88 -4.19 17.82
C ARG A 76 -6.43 -5.33 18.71
N GLN A 77 -5.92 -4.95 19.86
CA GLN A 77 -5.63 -5.91 20.93
C GLN A 77 -6.85 -6.10 21.82
N ASP A 78 -6.88 -7.24 22.52
CA ASP A 78 -7.93 -7.51 23.50
C ASP A 78 -8.00 -6.39 24.55
N LEU A 79 -9.23 -6.04 24.94
CA LEU A 79 -9.53 -5.00 25.93
C LEU A 79 -9.05 -3.59 25.51
N SER A 80 -8.66 -3.37 24.24
CA SER A 80 -8.23 -2.08 23.73
C SER A 80 -9.18 -1.56 22.64
N TYR A 81 -9.59 -0.30 22.74
CA TYR A 81 -10.32 0.40 21.67
C TYR A 81 -9.38 1.05 20.64
N SER A 82 -8.09 1.11 20.92
CA SER A 82 -7.10 1.71 20.02
C SER A 82 -6.98 0.90 18.73
N ARG A 83 -6.82 1.60 17.62
CA ARG A 83 -6.52 0.98 16.34
C ARG A 83 -5.01 0.99 16.12
N ASN A 84 -4.46 -0.19 15.98
CA ASN A 84 -3.04 -0.41 15.70
C ASN A 84 -2.82 -0.69 14.22
N GLY A 85 -1.57 -0.63 13.79
CA GLY A 85 -1.15 -1.18 12.49
C GLY A 85 -1.10 -2.70 12.55
N ILE A 86 -1.05 -3.31 11.38
CA ILE A 86 -0.82 -4.75 11.23
C ILE A 86 0.65 -5.09 11.47
N TYR A 87 0.97 -6.35 11.69
CA TYR A 87 2.35 -6.82 11.80
C TYR A 87 2.89 -7.35 10.47
N LYS A 88 2.12 -8.16 9.73
CA LYS A 88 2.52 -8.71 8.44
C LYS A 88 1.46 -8.49 7.37
N ALA A 89 1.92 -8.32 6.13
CA ALA A 89 1.10 -8.39 4.94
C ALA A 89 1.80 -9.24 3.88
N LYS A 90 1.03 -10.08 3.20
CA LYS A 90 1.52 -10.94 2.13
C LYS A 90 0.53 -10.94 0.97
N VAL A 91 1.04 -10.90 -0.26
CA VAL A 91 0.24 -11.05 -1.48
C VAL A 91 0.81 -12.19 -2.30
N ASP A 92 -0.03 -13.17 -2.58
CA ASP A 92 0.28 -14.30 -3.46
C ASP A 92 -0.55 -14.19 -4.74
N ILE A 93 0.07 -14.41 -5.89
CA ILE A 93 -0.57 -14.50 -7.21
C ILE A 93 -0.32 -15.91 -7.75
N ASN A 94 -1.38 -16.68 -7.99
CA ASN A 94 -1.28 -18.08 -8.45
C ASN A 94 -0.30 -18.91 -7.61
N GLY A 95 -0.32 -18.72 -6.27
CA GLY A 95 0.56 -19.39 -5.31
C GLY A 95 1.98 -18.83 -5.20
N LYS A 96 2.38 -17.85 -6.04
CA LYS A 96 3.68 -17.20 -5.94
C LYS A 96 3.58 -15.92 -5.11
N THR A 97 4.38 -15.79 -4.06
CA THR A 97 4.48 -14.56 -3.26
C THR A 97 5.15 -13.45 -4.06
N ILE A 98 4.47 -12.31 -4.18
CA ILE A 98 5.00 -11.09 -4.82
C ILE A 98 5.28 -9.98 -3.83
N VAL A 99 4.56 -9.95 -2.70
CA VAL A 99 4.74 -8.95 -1.63
C VAL A 99 4.84 -9.65 -0.29
N ARG A 100 5.80 -9.22 0.52
CA ARG A 100 5.90 -9.57 1.93
C ARG A 100 6.37 -8.37 2.74
N TYR A 101 5.51 -7.87 3.61
CA TYR A 101 5.81 -6.84 4.60
C TYR A 101 5.86 -7.47 5.98
N GLU A 102 6.78 -6.97 6.82
CA GLU A 102 6.92 -7.40 8.22
C GLU A 102 7.45 -6.22 9.06
N PHE A 103 6.63 -5.74 9.97
CA PHE A 103 6.89 -4.54 10.78
C PHE A 103 7.58 -4.90 12.10
N ASP A 104 8.77 -5.48 12.02
CA ASP A 104 9.64 -5.82 13.16
C ASP A 104 10.53 -4.63 13.56
N GLN A 105 11.01 -3.87 12.59
CA GLN A 105 11.86 -2.70 12.79
C GLN A 105 11.63 -1.66 11.70
N LEU A 106 11.96 -0.42 12.01
CA LEU A 106 11.97 0.69 11.07
C LEU A 106 13.34 1.36 11.05
N ASN A 107 13.70 2.02 9.96
CA ASN A 107 14.83 2.92 9.90
C ASN A 107 14.35 4.37 9.99
N TYR A 108 15.05 5.22 10.71
CA TYR A 108 14.74 6.66 10.69
C TYR A 108 14.84 7.27 9.29
N SER A 109 15.78 6.78 8.47
CA SER A 109 15.92 7.18 7.07
C SER A 109 14.70 6.83 6.19
N ASP A 110 13.84 5.90 6.65
CA ASP A 110 12.62 5.52 5.94
C ASP A 110 11.43 6.44 6.29
N SER A 111 11.54 7.23 7.38
CA SER A 111 10.42 8.04 7.92
C SER A 111 9.82 8.98 6.89
N GLU A 112 10.64 9.64 6.09
CA GLU A 112 10.21 10.56 5.04
C GLU A 112 9.43 9.85 3.93
N LYS A 113 9.75 8.57 3.67
CA LYS A 113 9.15 7.77 2.60
C LYS A 113 7.92 6.97 3.03
N LEU A 114 7.60 6.92 4.32
CA LEU A 114 6.42 6.20 4.81
C LEU A 114 5.12 6.71 4.17
N PHE A 115 5.04 8.01 3.90
CA PHE A 115 3.88 8.60 3.23
C PHE A 115 3.71 8.17 1.78
N VAL A 116 4.79 7.76 1.09
CA VAL A 116 4.73 7.21 -0.27
C VAL A 116 4.02 5.85 -0.28
N ASN A 117 4.09 5.10 0.81
CA ASN A 117 3.38 3.83 0.98
C ASN A 117 1.87 3.99 1.28
N VAL A 118 1.41 5.21 1.48
CA VAL A 118 -0.02 5.53 1.68
C VAL A 118 -0.55 6.22 0.42
N ASP A 119 -1.81 5.98 0.08
CA ASP A 119 -2.50 6.77 -0.93
C ASP A 119 -2.78 8.17 -0.37
N TYR A 120 -1.81 9.05 -0.56
CA TYR A 120 -1.81 10.39 0.04
C TYR A 120 -2.99 11.27 -0.43
N PRO A 121 -3.43 11.27 -1.71
CA PRO A 121 -4.59 12.02 -2.13
C PRO A 121 -5.86 11.67 -1.34
N THR A 122 -6.15 10.38 -1.20
CA THR A 122 -7.30 9.91 -0.39
C THR A 122 -7.12 10.25 1.08
N TYR A 123 -5.92 10.10 1.62
CA TYR A 123 -5.65 10.48 3.00
C TYR A 123 -5.87 11.98 3.25
N LYS A 124 -5.41 12.82 2.35
CA LYS A 124 -5.57 14.28 2.46
C LYS A 124 -7.04 14.70 2.46
N GLN A 125 -7.83 14.10 1.56
CA GLN A 125 -9.23 14.45 1.35
C GLN A 125 -10.17 13.83 2.41
N LYS A 126 -9.99 12.54 2.71
CA LYS A 126 -10.95 11.74 3.50
C LYS A 126 -10.40 11.31 4.86
N LYS A 127 -9.13 11.59 5.17
CA LYS A 127 -8.41 11.10 6.35
C LYS A 127 -8.36 9.57 6.46
N ASN A 128 -8.62 8.87 5.36
CA ASN A 128 -8.56 7.41 5.25
C ASN A 128 -7.17 6.99 4.81
N LYS A 129 -6.50 6.18 5.62
CA LYS A 129 -5.18 5.62 5.28
C LYS A 129 -5.37 4.34 4.48
N ILE A 130 -5.15 4.42 3.17
CA ILE A 130 -5.04 3.24 2.30
C ILE A 130 -3.57 2.93 2.18
N GLN A 131 -3.14 1.82 2.75
CA GLN A 131 -1.77 1.35 2.64
C GLN A 131 -1.59 0.59 1.33
N LYS A 132 -0.65 1.03 0.52
CA LYS A 132 -0.29 0.37 -0.73
C LYS A 132 0.54 -0.89 -0.42
N LEU A 133 0.23 -1.99 -1.09
CA LEU A 133 1.01 -3.23 -1.05
C LEU A 133 1.95 -3.32 -2.27
N PHE A 134 2.45 -2.18 -2.70
CA PHE A 134 3.46 -1.99 -3.74
C PHE A 134 4.24 -0.71 -3.45
N PHE A 135 5.44 -0.59 -4.02
CA PHE A 135 6.31 0.56 -3.75
C PHE A 135 7.13 0.90 -4.99
N GLN A 136 6.53 1.68 -5.86
CA GLN A 136 7.05 1.98 -7.18
C GLN A 136 8.07 3.13 -7.16
N ASN A 137 9.08 3.05 -8.02
CA ASN A 137 10.10 4.07 -8.25
C ASN A 137 10.97 4.46 -7.03
N HIS A 138 10.96 3.65 -5.98
CA HIS A 138 11.75 3.91 -4.79
C HIS A 138 12.47 2.64 -4.31
N LYS A 139 13.57 2.84 -3.59
CA LYS A 139 14.21 1.74 -2.88
C LYS A 139 13.27 1.21 -1.78
N PRO A 140 13.04 -0.11 -1.71
CA PRO A 140 12.16 -0.71 -0.69
C PRO A 140 12.50 -0.27 0.73
N LEU A 141 11.47 -0.09 1.55
CA LEU A 141 11.60 0.26 2.96
C LEU A 141 11.98 -0.98 3.79
N THR A 142 12.52 -0.78 4.98
CA THR A 142 13.06 -1.85 5.84
C THR A 142 12.04 -2.97 6.13
N PHE A 143 10.79 -2.64 6.28
CA PHE A 143 9.71 -3.61 6.53
C PHE A 143 9.25 -4.38 5.27
N MET A 144 9.66 -3.98 4.08
CA MET A 144 9.35 -4.64 2.81
C MET A 144 10.35 -5.76 2.58
N LYS A 145 10.12 -6.94 3.14
CA LYS A 145 11.05 -8.09 3.10
C LYS A 145 11.16 -8.72 1.72
N SER A 146 10.09 -8.67 0.92
CA SER A 146 10.09 -9.14 -0.47
C SER A 146 9.12 -8.29 -1.29
N LEU A 147 9.57 -7.88 -2.46
CA LEU A 147 8.80 -7.07 -3.39
C LEU A 147 9.21 -7.40 -4.83
N THR A 148 8.52 -8.34 -5.46
CA THR A 148 8.73 -8.68 -6.88
C THR A 148 8.03 -7.63 -7.74
N ASP A 149 8.70 -7.14 -8.77
CA ASP A 149 8.18 -6.10 -9.68
C ASP A 149 7.56 -4.90 -8.94
N GLU A 150 8.25 -4.46 -7.87
CA GLU A 150 7.78 -3.37 -7.01
C GLU A 150 6.44 -3.68 -6.29
N GLY A 151 6.00 -4.94 -6.25
CA GLY A 151 4.69 -5.37 -5.74
C GLY A 151 3.55 -5.17 -6.73
N LEU A 152 3.87 -4.82 -7.97
CA LEU A 152 2.92 -4.75 -9.07
C LEU A 152 2.89 -6.07 -9.84
N PHE A 153 1.74 -6.42 -10.40
CA PHE A 153 1.57 -7.62 -11.22
C PHE A 153 0.81 -7.30 -12.49
N ASN A 154 1.05 -8.09 -13.53
CA ASN A 154 0.45 -7.87 -14.84
C ASN A 154 -0.63 -8.90 -15.14
N ILE A 155 -1.81 -8.43 -15.52
CA ILE A 155 -2.93 -9.25 -15.95
C ILE A 155 -2.93 -9.32 -17.48
N GLU A 156 -2.63 -10.50 -18.00
CA GLU A 156 -2.61 -10.77 -19.43
C GLU A 156 -4.02 -11.18 -19.92
N LEU A 157 -4.35 -10.75 -21.13
CA LEU A 157 -5.63 -11.10 -21.73
C LEU A 157 -5.80 -12.62 -21.90
N GLY A 158 -6.98 -13.14 -21.58
CA GLY A 158 -7.32 -14.55 -21.70
C GLY A 158 -6.75 -15.43 -20.58
N LYS A 159 -6.07 -14.88 -19.59
CA LYS A 159 -5.58 -15.64 -18.43
C LYS A 159 -6.40 -15.32 -17.18
N SER A 160 -6.51 -16.30 -16.28
CA SER A 160 -7.16 -16.15 -14.97
C SER A 160 -6.13 -16.15 -13.86
N TYR A 161 -6.38 -15.35 -12.82
CA TYR A 161 -5.47 -15.18 -11.69
C TYR A 161 -6.22 -15.37 -10.38
N GLN A 162 -5.65 -16.20 -9.52
CA GLN A 162 -6.05 -16.28 -8.13
C GLN A 162 -5.10 -15.38 -7.31
N VAL A 163 -5.67 -14.41 -6.63
CA VAL A 163 -4.93 -13.49 -5.76
C VAL A 163 -5.35 -13.72 -4.33
N ARG A 164 -4.38 -13.99 -3.47
CA ARG A 164 -4.60 -14.15 -2.03
C ARG A 164 -3.82 -13.09 -1.27
N VAL A 165 -4.53 -12.35 -0.42
CA VAL A 165 -3.90 -11.40 0.52
C VAL A 165 -4.05 -11.96 1.93
N VAL A 166 -2.96 -11.95 2.68
CA VAL A 166 -2.92 -12.36 4.08
C VAL A 166 -2.45 -11.17 4.91
N ILE A 167 -3.22 -10.79 5.90
CA ILE A 167 -2.89 -9.76 6.88
C ILE A 167 -2.85 -10.40 8.25
N GLU A 168 -1.74 -10.20 8.98
CA GLU A 168 -1.49 -10.86 10.25
C GLU A 168 -1.08 -9.83 11.32
N ASP A 169 -1.57 -10.01 12.54
CA ASP A 169 -1.07 -9.31 13.73
C ASP A 169 0.19 -9.97 14.29
N PHE A 170 0.72 -9.42 15.38
CA PHE A 170 1.91 -9.98 16.04
C PHE A 170 1.62 -11.31 16.76
N SER A 171 0.41 -11.54 17.19
CA SER A 171 -0.01 -12.78 17.89
C SER A 171 -0.29 -13.95 16.94
N GLY A 172 -0.26 -13.71 15.61
CA GLY A 172 -0.51 -14.71 14.59
C GLY A 172 -1.98 -14.84 14.18
N ASN A 173 -2.86 -13.94 14.66
CA ASN A 173 -4.22 -13.91 14.17
C ASN A 173 -4.22 -13.33 12.76
N ALA A 174 -4.90 -13.99 11.82
CA ALA A 174 -4.84 -13.61 10.41
C ALA A 174 -6.21 -13.38 9.80
N SER A 175 -6.27 -12.43 8.85
CA SER A 175 -7.39 -12.19 7.96
C SER A 175 -6.97 -12.30 6.50
N TYR A 176 -7.89 -12.79 5.66
CA TYR A 176 -7.60 -13.19 4.29
C TYR A 176 -8.54 -12.48 3.31
N ILE A 177 -8.01 -12.11 2.14
CA ILE A 177 -8.82 -11.80 0.96
C ILE A 177 -8.53 -12.85 -0.10
N GLU A 178 -9.59 -13.45 -0.64
CA GLU A 178 -9.55 -14.31 -1.81
C GLU A 178 -10.19 -13.55 -2.98
N MET A 179 -9.44 -13.40 -4.07
CA MET A 179 -9.86 -12.63 -5.24
C MET A 179 -9.54 -13.42 -6.51
N TYR A 180 -10.46 -13.40 -7.46
CA TYR A 180 -10.28 -13.98 -8.79
C TYR A 180 -10.35 -12.87 -9.83
N ILE A 181 -9.34 -12.82 -10.71
CA ILE A 181 -9.24 -11.82 -11.77
C ILE A 181 -9.18 -12.53 -13.11
N GLU A 182 -10.07 -12.16 -14.02
CA GLU A 182 -10.05 -12.60 -15.41
C GLU A 182 -9.42 -11.53 -16.29
N GLY A 183 -8.46 -11.92 -17.10
CA GLY A 183 -7.76 -11.07 -18.04
C GLY A 183 -8.64 -10.73 -19.23
N THR A 184 -9.37 -9.64 -19.13
CA THR A 184 -10.23 -9.11 -20.20
C THR A 184 -9.85 -7.67 -20.52
N LYS A 185 -10.16 -7.22 -21.75
CA LYS A 185 -9.89 -5.83 -22.13
C LYS A 185 -10.65 -4.90 -21.20
N LYS A 186 -9.91 -4.06 -20.48
CA LYS A 186 -10.46 -3.02 -19.60
C LYS A 186 -9.85 -1.68 -19.97
N GLU A 187 -10.71 -0.69 -20.21
CA GLU A 187 -10.28 0.69 -20.36
C GLU A 187 -10.11 1.31 -18.97
N ILE A 188 -8.88 1.69 -18.66
CA ILE A 188 -8.57 2.39 -17.41
C ILE A 188 -8.69 3.88 -17.70
N PRO A 189 -9.52 4.62 -16.95
CA PRO A 189 -9.67 6.06 -17.16
C PRO A 189 -8.31 6.75 -17.10
N ASN A 190 -7.96 7.42 -18.18
CA ASN A 190 -6.74 8.22 -18.24
C ASN A 190 -7.08 9.66 -17.83
N LYS A 191 -6.79 10.02 -16.58
CA LYS A 191 -6.96 11.41 -16.15
C LYS A 191 -5.85 12.24 -16.78
N LYS A 192 -6.22 13.07 -17.77
CA LYS A 192 -5.30 14.04 -18.33
C LYS A 192 -4.89 15.00 -17.20
N LEU A 193 -3.61 15.06 -16.93
CA LEU A 193 -3.06 15.98 -15.94
C LEU A 193 -2.87 17.33 -16.63
N GLU A 194 -3.46 18.36 -16.06
CA GLU A 194 -3.22 19.74 -16.44
C GLU A 194 -2.27 20.34 -15.40
N GLY A 195 -1.12 20.82 -15.86
CA GLY A 195 -0.12 21.41 -14.98
C GLY A 195 1.29 21.25 -15.51
N LYS A 196 2.22 21.89 -14.82
CA LYS A 196 3.66 21.77 -15.10
C LYS A 196 4.22 20.59 -14.31
N LEU A 197 4.85 19.67 -15.01
CA LEU A 197 5.57 18.58 -14.36
C LEU A 197 6.73 19.14 -13.52
N ILE A 198 6.78 18.76 -12.26
CA ILE A 198 7.87 19.08 -11.33
C ILE A 198 8.64 17.78 -11.08
N GLU A 199 9.91 17.77 -11.47
CA GLU A 199 10.81 16.65 -11.24
C GLU A 199 11.60 16.85 -9.96
N PRO A 200 11.69 15.85 -9.05
CA PRO A 200 12.39 16.00 -7.77
C PRO A 200 13.87 16.38 -7.88
N SER A 201 14.49 16.10 -9.02
CA SER A 201 15.91 16.37 -9.29
C SER A 201 16.23 17.84 -9.59
N LEU A 202 15.20 18.66 -9.86
CA LEU A 202 15.35 20.05 -10.29
C LEU A 202 14.76 21.04 -9.29
N ASP A 203 15.29 22.26 -9.33
CA ASP A 203 14.69 23.40 -8.64
C ASP A 203 13.57 24.00 -9.49
N TYR A 204 12.45 24.40 -8.85
CA TYR A 204 11.33 25.02 -9.54
C TYR A 204 10.87 26.29 -8.86
N THR A 205 10.54 27.29 -9.70
CA THR A 205 9.79 28.46 -9.28
C THR A 205 8.44 28.47 -9.99
N LEU A 206 7.37 28.57 -9.23
CA LEU A 206 6.02 28.78 -9.75
C LEU A 206 5.57 30.20 -9.41
N THR A 207 5.11 30.90 -10.42
CA THR A 207 4.51 32.24 -10.26
C THR A 207 2.99 32.11 -10.32
N LEU A 208 2.30 32.50 -9.26
CA LEU A 208 0.84 32.48 -9.14
C LEU A 208 0.38 33.83 -8.65
N ASN A 209 -0.36 34.60 -9.49
CA ASN A 209 -0.94 35.89 -9.11
C ASN A 209 0.06 36.79 -8.37
N ASP A 210 1.16 37.15 -8.99
CA ASP A 210 2.25 38.01 -8.47
C ASP A 210 3.00 37.45 -7.27
N LYS A 211 2.78 36.19 -6.91
CA LYS A 211 3.54 35.48 -5.88
C LYS A 211 4.41 34.42 -6.51
N GLU A 212 5.66 34.38 -6.06
CA GLU A 212 6.59 33.33 -6.44
C GLU A 212 6.71 32.30 -5.31
N VAL A 213 6.60 31.02 -5.69
CA VAL A 213 6.83 29.90 -4.77
C VAL A 213 8.01 29.10 -5.31
N PHE A 214 9.07 29.07 -4.53
CA PHE A 214 10.26 28.32 -4.88
C PHE A 214 10.23 26.91 -4.24
N PHE A 215 10.47 25.91 -5.04
CA PHE A 215 10.60 24.52 -4.61
C PHE A 215 12.04 24.06 -4.89
N PRO A 216 12.90 23.95 -3.86
CA PRO A 216 14.22 23.35 -4.03
C PRO A 216 14.13 21.91 -4.53
N LYS A 217 15.14 21.46 -5.23
CA LYS A 217 15.30 20.02 -5.56
C LYS A 217 15.12 19.17 -4.31
N LYS A 218 14.50 17.99 -4.47
CA LYS A 218 14.12 17.07 -3.38
C LYS A 218 12.99 17.55 -2.47
N THR A 219 12.28 18.63 -2.82
CA THR A 219 11.05 19.03 -2.10
C THR A 219 9.96 17.94 -2.23
N PHE A 220 9.92 17.27 -3.35
CA PHE A 220 9.00 16.15 -3.61
C PHE A 220 9.77 14.84 -3.71
N PHE A 221 9.14 13.72 -3.33
CA PHE A 221 9.75 12.39 -3.39
C PHE A 221 9.58 11.74 -4.77
N GLU A 222 8.56 12.16 -5.50
CA GLU A 222 8.24 11.69 -6.85
C GLU A 222 7.77 12.88 -7.69
N ASN A 223 7.65 12.67 -8.99
CA ASN A 223 7.16 13.69 -9.90
C ASN A 223 5.79 14.20 -9.44
N ALA A 224 5.61 15.51 -9.44
CA ALA A 224 4.35 16.19 -9.09
C ALA A 224 3.85 17.03 -10.27
N ILE A 225 2.55 17.29 -10.32
CA ILE A 225 1.91 18.16 -11.31
C ILE A 225 0.97 19.12 -10.61
#